data_8b456fb143c0e3dec03dcfdb11ff8813
#
_entry.id   8b456fb143c0e3dec03dcfdb11ff8813
#
_cell.length_a   1.000
_cell.length_b   1.000
_cell.length_c   1.000
_cell.angle_alpha   90.00
_cell.angle_beta   90.00
_cell.angle_gamma   90.00
#
_symmetry.space_group_name_H-M   'P 1'
#
loop_
_entity.id
_entity.type
_entity.pdbx_description
1 polymer ?
#
loop_
_entity_poly.entity_id
_entity_poly.type
_entity_poly.pdbx_seq_one_letter_code
_entity_poly.pdbx_strand_id
1 'polypeptide(L)'
;VTLVFLRVFFALVALGIYCVYKKIKILAFSNNWKMYAIVGLTNITIPFLLIAYGTNVVDSYLSAILMSTTPLSGTLLAHFFTKNEKLNIFKSIGVLIGFLGIVFLFFDKLVITENNLFYALVILSGSTFYVVGGILTLKFLKNEGNENVSTSTIIWSLIFLLPFCLYQEPWVNLNP
;
A
#
# COMPACT_ATOMS: atom_id res chain seq x y z
N VAL A 1 12.50 7.68 2.01
CA VAL A 1 11.22 8.40 2.18
C VAL A 1 10.95 9.30 0.98
N THR A 2 11.95 10.03 0.49
CA THR A 2 11.81 10.96 -0.65
C THR A 2 11.23 10.31 -1.91
N LEU A 3 11.69 9.12 -2.28
CA LEU A 3 11.14 8.38 -3.43
C LEU A 3 9.66 8.04 -3.23
N VAL A 4 9.27 7.66 -2.02
CA VAL A 4 7.87 7.39 -1.67
C VAL A 4 7.03 8.66 -1.82
N PHE A 5 7.52 9.78 -1.27
CA PHE A 5 6.85 11.07 -1.39
C PHE A 5 6.67 11.51 -2.85
N LEU A 6 7.72 11.45 -3.66
CA LEU A 6 7.68 11.82 -5.07
C LEU A 6 6.69 10.92 -5.85
N ARG A 7 6.70 9.62 -5.59
CA ARG A 7 5.74 8.69 -6.21
C ARG A 7 4.30 9.08 -5.92
N VAL A 8 3.99 9.38 -4.66
CA VAL A 8 2.63 9.77 -4.24
C VAL A 8 2.28 11.16 -4.78
N PHE A 9 3.24 12.08 -4.83
CA PHE A 9 3.06 13.41 -5.41
C PHE A 9 2.72 13.36 -6.90
N PHE A 10 3.49 12.62 -7.70
CA PHE A 10 3.21 12.47 -9.13
C PHE A 10 1.89 11.76 -9.38
N ALA A 11 1.53 10.78 -8.54
CA ALA A 11 0.23 10.14 -8.61
C ALA A 11 -0.92 11.14 -8.34
N LEU A 12 -0.74 12.06 -7.38
CA LEU A 12 -1.72 13.12 -7.13
C LEU A 12 -1.82 14.09 -8.32
N VAL A 13 -0.71 14.48 -8.92
CA VAL A 13 -0.72 15.36 -10.10
C VAL A 13 -1.50 14.70 -11.24
N ALA A 14 -1.20 13.44 -11.56
CA ALA A 14 -1.88 12.71 -12.63
C ALA A 14 -3.38 12.56 -12.37
N LEU A 15 -3.76 12.11 -11.15
CA LEU A 15 -5.16 11.99 -10.75
C LEU A 15 -5.88 13.33 -10.66
N GLY A 16 -5.18 14.37 -10.20
CA GLY A 16 -5.73 15.73 -10.12
C GLY A 16 -6.09 16.25 -11.52
N ILE A 17 -5.18 16.12 -12.49
CA ILE A 17 -5.45 16.49 -13.90
C ILE A 17 -6.66 15.71 -14.43
N TYR A 18 -6.74 14.40 -14.17
CA TYR A 18 -7.86 13.58 -14.58
C TYR A 18 -9.18 14.05 -13.95
N CYS A 19 -9.19 14.34 -12.64
CA CYS A 19 -10.38 14.83 -11.94
C CYS A 19 -10.85 16.18 -12.48
N VAL A 20 -9.93 17.10 -12.77
CA VAL A 20 -10.25 18.41 -13.39
C VAL A 20 -10.86 18.20 -14.78
N TYR A 21 -10.26 17.35 -15.61
CA TYR A 21 -10.77 17.03 -16.96
C TYR A 21 -12.17 16.44 -16.92
N LYS A 22 -12.42 15.51 -15.98
CA LYS A 22 -13.74 14.86 -15.81
C LYS A 22 -14.72 15.68 -14.97
N LYS A 23 -14.34 16.86 -14.47
CA LYS A 23 -15.15 17.69 -13.56
C LYS A 23 -15.60 16.95 -12.29
N ILE A 24 -14.78 16.04 -11.79
CA ILE A 24 -15.05 15.27 -10.57
C ILE A 24 -14.75 16.16 -9.36
N LYS A 25 -15.71 16.26 -8.43
CA LYS A 25 -15.50 16.99 -7.18
C LYS A 25 -14.61 16.19 -6.25
N ILE A 26 -13.50 16.80 -5.84
CA ILE A 26 -12.60 16.23 -4.83
C ILE A 26 -13.12 16.62 -3.45
N LEU A 27 -13.42 15.62 -2.61
CA LEU A 27 -14.05 15.81 -1.31
C LEU A 27 -13.08 15.52 -0.14
N ALA A 28 -11.78 15.70 -0.35
CA ALA A 28 -10.73 15.39 0.63
C ALA A 28 -10.98 16.03 2.03
N PHE A 29 -11.60 17.20 2.08
CA PHE A 29 -11.90 17.95 3.30
C PHE A 29 -13.40 18.02 3.61
N SER A 30 -14.21 17.11 3.04
CA SER A 30 -15.65 17.01 3.30
C SER A 30 -15.95 16.40 4.66
N ASN A 31 -17.23 16.14 4.92
CA ASN A 31 -17.69 15.53 6.18
C ASN A 31 -17.01 14.18 6.50
N ASN A 32 -16.55 13.44 5.47
CA ASN A 32 -15.87 12.15 5.58
C ASN A 32 -14.33 12.25 5.63
N TRP A 33 -13.76 13.46 5.80
CA TRP A 33 -12.32 13.68 5.78
C TRP A 33 -11.52 12.75 6.71
N LYS A 34 -12.09 12.41 7.89
CA LYS A 34 -11.46 11.47 8.85
C LYS A 34 -11.26 10.10 8.23
N MET A 35 -12.22 9.62 7.46
CA MET A 35 -12.11 8.31 6.80
C MET A 35 -11.08 8.34 5.67
N TYR A 36 -11.04 9.42 4.88
CA TYR A 36 -9.98 9.58 3.87
C TYR A 36 -8.60 9.65 4.51
N ALA A 37 -8.47 10.34 5.65
CA ALA A 37 -7.21 10.43 6.39
C ALA A 37 -6.78 9.05 6.93
N ILE A 38 -7.70 8.30 7.58
CA ILE A 38 -7.41 6.96 8.10
C ILE A 38 -7.04 6.00 6.96
N VAL A 39 -7.78 6.01 5.85
CA VAL A 39 -7.47 5.18 4.69
C VAL A 39 -6.16 5.60 4.05
N GLY A 40 -5.89 6.89 3.91
CA GLY A 40 -4.62 7.40 3.40
C GLY A 40 -3.43 6.96 4.25
N LEU A 41 -3.60 6.98 5.58
CA LEU A 41 -2.58 6.53 6.53
C LEU A 41 -2.36 5.02 6.43
N THR A 42 -3.42 4.22 6.45
CA THR A 42 -3.35 2.75 6.51
C THR A 42 -3.08 2.11 5.16
N ASN A 43 -3.54 2.69 4.06
CA ASN A 43 -3.42 2.10 2.72
C ASN A 43 -2.22 2.64 1.92
N ILE A 44 -1.66 3.79 2.29
CA ILE A 44 -0.55 4.41 1.54
C ILE A 44 0.63 4.72 2.47
N THR A 45 0.43 5.60 3.48
CA THR A 45 1.55 6.15 4.25
C THR A 45 2.31 5.08 5.02
N ILE A 46 1.62 4.35 5.90
CA ILE A 46 2.25 3.32 6.74
C ILE A 46 2.86 2.19 5.90
N PRO A 47 2.11 1.55 4.96
CA PRO A 47 2.67 0.48 4.15
C PRO A 47 3.90 0.92 3.37
N PHE A 48 3.85 2.08 2.72
CA PHE A 48 4.97 2.55 1.91
C PHE A 48 6.22 2.82 2.74
N LEU A 49 6.06 3.41 3.95
CA LEU A 49 7.18 3.66 4.84
C LEU A 49 7.78 2.35 5.36
N LEU A 50 6.95 1.40 5.79
CA LEU A 50 7.41 0.10 6.31
C LEU A 50 8.11 -0.71 5.22
N ILE A 51 7.53 -0.79 4.03
CA ILE A 51 8.11 -1.51 2.91
C ILE A 51 9.41 -0.84 2.47
N ALA A 52 9.43 0.50 2.33
CA ALA A 52 10.66 1.22 1.99
C ALA A 52 11.77 1.04 3.03
N TYR A 53 11.41 0.99 4.31
CA TYR A 53 12.37 0.73 5.38
C TYR A 53 12.92 -0.70 5.30
N GLY A 54 12.05 -1.69 5.13
CA GLY A 54 12.44 -3.09 5.05
C GLY A 54 13.30 -3.40 3.81
N THR A 55 12.96 -2.82 2.65
CA THR A 55 13.67 -3.03 1.38
C THR A 55 15.07 -2.40 1.32
N ASN A 56 15.45 -1.57 2.27
CA ASN A 56 16.83 -1.07 2.37
C ASN A 56 17.82 -2.15 2.83
N VAL A 57 17.35 -3.21 3.50
CA VAL A 57 18.19 -4.27 4.06
C VAL A 57 17.90 -5.62 3.41
N VAL A 58 16.63 -5.86 3.10
CA VAL A 58 16.18 -7.09 2.46
C VAL A 58 16.30 -6.97 0.94
N ASP A 59 16.84 -8.00 0.31
CA ASP A 59 16.93 -8.05 -1.14
C ASP A 59 15.58 -7.90 -1.85
N SER A 60 15.59 -7.28 -3.02
CA SER A 60 14.37 -6.98 -3.78
C SER A 60 13.54 -8.23 -4.11
N TYR A 61 14.17 -9.37 -4.34
CA TYR A 61 13.46 -10.63 -4.62
C TYR A 61 12.74 -11.17 -3.38
N LEU A 62 13.37 -11.12 -2.20
CA LEU A 62 12.73 -11.52 -0.95
C LEU A 62 11.58 -10.56 -0.60
N SER A 63 11.77 -9.27 -0.82
CA SER A 63 10.69 -8.27 -0.67
C SER A 63 9.50 -8.55 -1.59
N ALA A 64 9.76 -8.94 -2.85
CA ALA A 64 8.70 -9.31 -3.80
C ALA A 64 7.91 -10.53 -3.33
N ILE A 65 8.57 -11.56 -2.80
CA ILE A 65 7.92 -12.75 -2.23
C ILE A 65 7.06 -12.37 -1.02
N LEU A 66 7.61 -11.57 -0.11
CA LEU A 66 6.89 -11.12 1.08
C LEU A 66 5.65 -10.29 0.71
N MET A 67 5.78 -9.37 -0.25
CA MET A 67 4.65 -8.58 -0.75
C MET A 67 3.60 -9.42 -1.49
N SER A 68 3.99 -10.54 -2.10
CA SER A 68 3.05 -11.45 -2.77
C SER A 68 2.11 -12.18 -1.80
N THR A 69 2.38 -12.11 -0.49
CA THR A 69 1.44 -12.57 0.55
C THR A 69 0.24 -11.64 0.71
N THR A 70 0.29 -10.40 0.18
CA THR A 70 -0.81 -9.41 0.29
C THR A 70 -2.14 -9.93 -0.26
N PRO A 71 -2.24 -10.53 -1.46
CA PRO A 71 -3.50 -11.09 -1.93
C PRO A 71 -3.97 -12.30 -1.10
N LEU A 72 -3.06 -13.09 -0.49
CA LEU A 72 -3.42 -14.16 0.43
C LEU A 72 -4.08 -13.63 1.70
N SER A 73 -3.40 -12.71 2.39
CA SER A 73 -3.94 -12.06 3.58
C SER A 73 -5.19 -11.23 3.25
N GLY A 74 -5.23 -10.61 2.06
CA GLY A 74 -6.38 -9.87 1.57
C GLY A 74 -7.63 -10.71 1.41
N THR A 75 -7.54 -11.84 0.74
CA THR A 75 -8.66 -12.78 0.56
C THR A 75 -9.12 -13.36 1.89
N LEU A 76 -8.18 -13.69 2.78
CA LEU A 76 -8.50 -14.23 4.11
C LEU A 76 -9.23 -13.18 4.97
N LEU A 77 -8.68 -11.98 5.10
CA LEU A 77 -9.27 -10.91 5.90
C LEU A 77 -10.60 -10.41 5.30
N ALA A 78 -10.71 -10.30 3.98
CA ALA A 78 -11.95 -9.94 3.32
C ALA A 78 -13.08 -10.93 3.62
N HIS A 79 -12.77 -12.22 3.72
CA HIS A 79 -13.74 -13.25 4.10
C HIS A 79 -14.37 -13.00 5.48
N PHE A 80 -13.58 -12.58 6.45
CA PHE A 80 -14.06 -12.33 7.82
C PHE A 80 -14.70 -10.96 7.99
N PHE A 81 -14.20 -9.94 7.31
CA PHE A 81 -14.58 -8.56 7.55
C PHE A 81 -15.55 -7.98 6.51
N THR A 82 -15.77 -8.66 5.36
CA THR A 82 -16.63 -8.16 4.28
C THR A 82 -17.76 -9.15 3.99
N LYS A 83 -19.01 -8.67 3.97
CA LYS A 83 -20.18 -9.53 3.74
C LYS A 83 -20.27 -10.09 2.32
N ASN A 84 -19.75 -9.37 1.33
CA ASN A 84 -19.92 -9.65 -0.10
C ASN A 84 -18.69 -10.31 -0.75
N GLU A 85 -17.56 -10.41 -0.05
CA GLU A 85 -16.33 -11.01 -0.59
C GLU A 85 -15.97 -12.29 0.15
N LYS A 86 -16.88 -13.26 0.11
CA LYS A 86 -16.59 -14.57 0.66
C LYS A 86 -15.55 -15.30 -0.18
N LEU A 87 -14.65 -15.99 0.50
CA LEU A 87 -13.71 -16.91 -0.11
C LEU A 87 -14.47 -17.94 -0.94
N ASN A 88 -14.15 -18.01 -2.23
CA ASN A 88 -14.53 -19.09 -3.09
C ASN A 88 -13.28 -19.98 -3.30
N ILE A 89 -13.47 -21.29 -3.40
CA ILE A 89 -12.39 -22.26 -3.61
C ILE A 89 -11.51 -21.89 -4.81
N PHE A 90 -12.10 -21.42 -5.90
CA PHE A 90 -11.36 -21.01 -7.10
C PHE A 90 -10.48 -19.78 -6.87
N LYS A 91 -10.95 -18.78 -6.11
CA LYS A 91 -10.13 -17.62 -5.71
C LYS A 91 -8.97 -18.05 -4.82
N SER A 92 -9.21 -18.92 -3.85
CA SER A 92 -8.18 -19.44 -2.94
C SER A 92 -7.11 -20.21 -3.69
N ILE A 93 -7.51 -21.10 -4.59
CA ILE A 93 -6.57 -21.87 -5.44
C ILE A 93 -5.76 -20.91 -6.34
N GLY A 94 -6.40 -19.95 -6.99
CA GLY A 94 -5.71 -18.97 -7.86
C GLY A 94 -4.66 -18.16 -7.12
N VAL A 95 -5.00 -17.65 -5.92
CA VAL A 95 -4.07 -16.89 -5.09
C VAL A 95 -2.91 -17.77 -4.59
N LEU A 96 -3.20 -19.01 -4.19
CA LEU A 96 -2.19 -19.96 -3.76
C LEU A 96 -1.22 -20.33 -4.90
N ILE A 97 -1.73 -20.60 -6.09
CA ILE A 97 -0.91 -20.90 -7.27
C ILE A 97 -0.03 -19.69 -7.62
N GLY A 98 -0.60 -18.48 -7.60
CA GLY A 98 0.18 -17.24 -7.85
C GLY A 98 1.30 -17.05 -6.84
N PHE A 99 1.04 -17.27 -5.54
CA PHE A 99 2.06 -17.20 -4.50
C PHE A 99 3.16 -18.26 -4.71
N LEU A 100 2.77 -19.52 -4.94
CA LEU A 100 3.73 -20.60 -5.20
C LEU A 100 4.57 -20.33 -6.45
N GLY A 101 3.98 -19.73 -7.49
CA GLY A 101 4.72 -19.31 -8.69
C GLY A 101 5.82 -18.30 -8.37
N ILE A 102 5.56 -17.31 -7.52
CA ILE A 102 6.57 -16.33 -7.10
C ILE A 102 7.64 -16.98 -6.23
N VAL A 103 7.25 -17.84 -5.28
CA VAL A 103 8.21 -18.60 -4.45
C VAL A 103 9.11 -19.46 -5.34
N PHE A 104 8.54 -20.16 -6.32
CA PHE A 104 9.30 -21.00 -7.24
C PHE A 104 10.28 -20.18 -8.09
N LEU A 105 9.86 -19.01 -8.59
CA LEU A 105 10.70 -18.14 -9.39
C LEU A 105 11.97 -17.68 -8.64
N PHE A 106 11.86 -17.48 -7.35
CA PHE A 106 12.96 -16.97 -6.52
C PHE A 106 13.53 -18.00 -5.53
N PHE A 107 13.19 -19.28 -5.72
CA PHE A 107 13.54 -20.36 -4.79
C PHE A 107 15.05 -20.42 -4.49
N ASP A 108 15.88 -20.35 -5.52
CA ASP A 108 17.34 -20.42 -5.42
C ASP A 108 17.95 -19.18 -4.72
N LYS A 109 17.17 -18.11 -4.57
CA LYS A 109 17.59 -16.83 -3.96
C LYS A 109 17.00 -16.62 -2.56
N LEU A 110 16.22 -17.59 -2.07
CA LEU A 110 15.58 -17.53 -0.76
C LEU A 110 16.61 -17.78 0.35
N VAL A 111 17.29 -16.72 0.78
CA VAL A 111 18.18 -16.78 1.95
C VAL A 111 17.60 -15.88 3.04
N ILE A 112 17.03 -16.50 4.07
CA ILE A 112 16.58 -15.78 5.27
C ILE A 112 17.67 -15.94 6.32
N THR A 113 18.38 -14.85 6.61
CA THR A 113 19.33 -14.76 7.71
C THR A 113 18.65 -14.13 8.94
N GLU A 114 19.20 -14.33 10.13
CA GLU A 114 18.68 -13.69 11.36
C GLU A 114 18.60 -12.16 11.22
N ASN A 115 19.57 -11.56 10.54
CA ASN A 115 19.59 -10.12 10.28
C ASN A 115 18.45 -9.65 9.39
N ASN A 116 17.94 -10.49 8.49
CA ASN A 116 16.88 -10.16 7.55
C ASN A 116 15.48 -10.41 8.13
N LEU A 117 15.35 -11.24 9.17
CA LEU A 117 14.06 -11.65 9.72
C LEU A 117 13.24 -10.47 10.23
N PHE A 118 13.86 -9.56 10.98
CA PHE A 118 13.19 -8.36 11.48
C PHE A 118 12.63 -7.51 10.34
N TYR A 119 13.42 -7.24 9.32
CA TYR A 119 13.01 -6.43 8.17
C TYR A 119 11.96 -7.14 7.29
N ALA A 120 12.03 -8.47 7.19
CA ALA A 120 11.00 -9.28 6.56
C ALA A 120 9.65 -9.14 7.28
N LEU A 121 9.64 -9.17 8.62
CA LEU A 121 8.42 -8.94 9.42
C LEU A 121 7.89 -7.51 9.25
N VAL A 122 8.76 -6.52 9.10
CA VAL A 122 8.37 -5.13 8.81
C VAL A 122 7.66 -5.04 7.44
N ILE A 123 8.18 -5.70 6.41
CA ILE A 123 7.54 -5.74 5.08
C ILE A 123 6.19 -6.45 5.14
N LEU A 124 6.09 -7.59 5.83
CA LEU A 124 4.84 -8.32 6.02
C LEU A 124 3.80 -7.47 6.77
N SER A 125 4.22 -6.71 7.78
CA SER A 125 3.32 -5.79 8.48
C SER A 125 2.79 -4.70 7.53
N GLY A 126 3.65 -4.12 6.69
CA GLY A 126 3.25 -3.18 5.64
C GLY A 126 2.22 -3.79 4.68
N SER A 127 2.43 -5.03 4.23
CA SER A 127 1.47 -5.76 3.40
C SER A 127 0.11 -5.94 4.10
N THR A 128 0.11 -6.19 5.40
CA THR A 128 -1.12 -6.33 6.18
C THR A 128 -1.87 -5.00 6.30
N PHE A 129 -1.16 -3.89 6.46
CA PHE A 129 -1.78 -2.55 6.46
C PHE A 129 -2.48 -2.22 5.14
N TYR A 130 -1.93 -2.63 4.00
CA TYR A 130 -2.62 -2.50 2.71
C TYR A 130 -3.99 -3.18 2.71
N VAL A 131 -4.04 -4.39 3.23
CA VAL A 131 -5.31 -5.14 3.31
C VAL A 131 -6.30 -4.46 4.23
N VAL A 132 -5.86 -4.00 5.40
CA VAL A 132 -6.70 -3.26 6.35
C VAL A 132 -7.24 -1.98 5.70
N GLY A 133 -6.39 -1.20 5.03
CA GLY A 133 -6.80 0.00 4.30
C GLY A 133 -7.82 -0.28 3.19
N GLY A 134 -7.63 -1.37 2.43
CA GLY A 134 -8.59 -1.83 1.43
C GLY A 134 -9.95 -2.19 2.03
N ILE A 135 -9.98 -2.92 3.14
CA ILE A 135 -11.21 -3.28 3.85
C ILE A 135 -11.92 -2.04 4.39
N LEU A 136 -11.19 -1.08 4.97
CA LEU A 136 -11.75 0.18 5.44
C LEU A 136 -12.39 0.97 4.30
N THR A 137 -11.74 1.02 3.14
CA THR A 137 -12.27 1.64 1.93
C THR A 137 -13.59 1.00 1.52
N LEU A 138 -13.63 -0.31 1.40
CA LEU A 138 -14.84 -1.06 1.02
C LEU A 138 -15.97 -0.91 2.04
N LYS A 139 -15.65 -0.78 3.32
CA LYS A 139 -16.65 -0.70 4.38
C LYS A 139 -17.25 0.70 4.54
N PHE A 140 -16.43 1.74 4.46
CA PHE A 140 -16.83 3.10 4.82
C PHE A 140 -16.95 4.06 3.62
N LEU A 141 -16.27 3.78 2.50
CA LEU A 141 -16.22 4.66 1.35
C LEU A 141 -16.83 4.02 0.09
N LYS A 142 -17.51 2.88 0.22
CA LYS A 142 -18.11 2.13 -0.91
C LYS A 142 -19.08 2.95 -1.76
N ASN A 143 -19.80 3.87 -1.16
CA ASN A 143 -20.82 4.67 -1.84
C ASN A 143 -20.26 5.94 -2.50
N GLU A 144 -18.95 6.17 -2.37
CA GLU A 144 -18.28 7.30 -2.97
C GLU A 144 -17.62 6.91 -4.29
N GLY A 145 -17.46 7.87 -5.19
CA GLY A 145 -16.78 7.63 -6.47
C GLY A 145 -15.31 7.22 -6.25
N ASN A 146 -14.88 6.19 -6.95
CA ASN A 146 -13.51 5.64 -6.80
C ASN A 146 -12.43 6.71 -7.02
N GLU A 147 -12.64 7.61 -7.97
CA GLU A 147 -11.72 8.69 -8.29
C GLU A 147 -11.59 9.70 -7.15
N ASN A 148 -12.73 10.03 -6.52
CA ASN A 148 -12.75 10.91 -5.36
C ASN A 148 -12.05 10.26 -4.17
N VAL A 149 -12.35 8.99 -3.88
CA VAL A 149 -11.72 8.23 -2.80
C VAL A 149 -10.20 8.18 -3.00
N SER A 150 -9.75 7.79 -4.20
CA SER A 150 -8.32 7.68 -4.52
C SER A 150 -7.61 9.03 -4.39
N THR A 151 -8.17 10.09 -4.96
CA THR A 151 -7.55 11.42 -4.91
C THR A 151 -7.52 11.97 -3.48
N SER A 152 -8.62 11.82 -2.75
CA SER A 152 -8.73 12.32 -1.36
C SER A 152 -7.78 11.58 -0.41
N THR A 153 -7.64 10.26 -0.55
CA THR A 153 -6.71 9.46 0.26
C THR A 153 -5.25 9.78 -0.06
N ILE A 154 -4.92 10.04 -1.33
CA ILE A 154 -3.57 10.46 -1.74
C ILE A 154 -3.22 11.84 -1.17
N ILE A 155 -4.17 12.79 -1.16
CA ILE A 155 -3.96 14.12 -0.55
C ILE A 155 -3.59 13.97 0.93
N TRP A 156 -4.36 13.19 1.69
CA TRP A 156 -4.06 12.95 3.10
C TRP A 156 -2.74 12.21 3.31
N SER A 157 -2.41 11.26 2.43
CA SER A 157 -1.13 10.55 2.50
C SER A 157 0.05 11.50 2.31
N LEU A 158 -0.03 12.46 1.38
CA LEU A 158 1.01 13.48 1.20
C LEU A 158 1.16 14.38 2.43
N ILE A 159 0.04 14.77 3.05
CA ILE A 159 0.07 15.56 4.29
C ILE A 159 0.81 14.78 5.39
N PHE A 160 0.58 13.48 5.52
CA PHE A 160 1.28 12.63 6.50
C PHE A 160 2.74 12.35 6.14
N LEU A 161 3.07 12.23 4.85
CA LEU A 161 4.45 11.97 4.40
C LEU A 161 5.33 13.22 4.45
N LEU A 162 4.74 14.40 4.36
CA LEU A 162 5.47 15.66 4.29
C LEU A 162 6.42 15.87 5.47
N PRO A 163 6.03 15.70 6.76
CA PRO A 163 6.95 15.85 7.88
C PRO A 163 8.11 14.86 7.83
N PHE A 164 7.88 13.62 7.40
CA PHE A 164 8.95 12.63 7.25
C PHE A 164 9.92 12.98 6.12
N CYS A 165 9.40 13.56 5.04
CA CYS A 165 10.23 14.01 3.94
C CYS A 165 11.10 15.22 4.32
N LEU A 166 10.57 16.13 5.14
CA LEU A 166 11.31 17.30 5.60
C LEU A 166 12.35 16.97 6.68
N TYR A 167 12.08 15.98 7.52
CA TYR A 167 12.98 15.58 8.60
C TYR A 167 14.20 14.80 8.10
N GLN A 168 14.05 13.95 7.11
CA GLN A 168 15.17 13.33 6.43
C GLN A 168 15.69 14.33 5.39
N GLU A 169 16.87 14.90 5.60
CA GLU A 169 17.54 15.74 4.63
C GLU A 169 17.92 14.94 3.36
N PRO A 170 17.09 14.92 2.34
CA PRO A 170 17.23 13.96 1.24
C PRO A 170 17.79 14.58 -0.02
N TRP A 171 17.92 15.89 -0.04
CA TRP A 171 18.21 16.64 -1.27
C TRP A 171 19.71 16.74 -1.57
N VAL A 172 20.58 16.32 -0.63
CA VAL A 172 22.03 16.65 -0.67
C VAL A 172 22.91 15.47 -1.08
N ASN A 173 22.47 14.23 -1.02
CA ASN A 173 23.31 13.07 -1.34
C ASN A 173 22.86 12.30 -2.59
N LEU A 174 22.62 13.00 -3.70
CA LEU A 174 22.69 12.43 -5.03
C LEU A 174 24.15 12.51 -5.53
N ASN A 175 25.08 11.92 -4.78
CA ASN A 175 26.41 11.64 -5.34
C ASN A 175 26.30 10.34 -6.16
N PRO A 176 26.75 10.38 -7.43
CA PRO A 176 26.74 9.25 -8.34
C PRO A 176 27.63 8.11 -7.87
#